data_aedf813e0a69481455bf48c7d26c4330
#
_entry.id   aedf813e0a69481455bf48c7d26c4330
#
_cell.length_a   1.000
_cell.length_b   1.000
_cell.length_c   1.000
_cell.angle_alpha   90.00
_cell.angle_beta   90.00
_cell.angle_gamma   90.00
#
_symmetry.space_group_name_H-M   'P 1'
#
loop_
_entity.id
_entity.type
_entity.pdbx_description
1 polymer ?
#
loop_
_entity_poly.entity_id
_entity_poly.type
_entity_poly.pdbx_seq_one_letter_code
_entity_poly.pdbx_strand_id
1 'polypeptide(L)'
;MVKQPSRATLSCLALCFLFTSAGAQQNAPPKIIALRASRMLDVNSGSIVHDSVILIQDEKITAVGASLKVPAGAEVVDLGDATLLPGLIDCHTHLMARISDDPQGYGLTLLTKSQAFRALEGAADARVTLRAGFTAVRDVESEGSGYADVALRDAINQGLVDGPRMQVATRGIAAVGKYFPFDISPDLVDFPTGAQMISGPEEARRAAREQIGHGANLLKVYADWGVPTLTIEEIRPIVEEAHKSKLKVAAHADSPEGIRNALNAGVDSIEHGHQADRSSLELIQQKNAFWVPTIGYYFYAVDTAKSPQPHKHMQEALDRTRQNISTARELGVKIANGFDPASADEHGKNAREIIAMSKLGLPPLEAIRAATTSAAELMGWQDKIGSIETGKYADIIAVSGDPIADIGELEHVKFVMKDGVVVKNEFGAAH
;
A
#
# COMPACT_ATOMS: atom_id res chain seq x y z
N MET A 1 -59.63 -51.78 -38.07
CA MET A 1 -59.13 -52.42 -36.87
C MET A 1 -58.42 -51.32 -36.01
N VAL A 2 -59.14 -50.83 -35.01
CA VAL A 2 -58.70 -49.69 -34.13
C VAL A 2 -58.10 -50.33 -32.89
N LYS A 3 -56.84 -50.03 -32.55
CA LYS A 3 -56.23 -50.40 -31.27
C LYS A 3 -56.30 -49.22 -30.30
N GLN A 4 -56.91 -49.42 -29.15
CA GLN A 4 -57.00 -48.47 -28.04
C GLN A 4 -55.63 -48.32 -27.35
N PRO A 5 -55.32 -47.15 -26.75
CA PRO A 5 -54.14 -46.95 -25.94
C PRO A 5 -54.38 -47.35 -24.46
N SER A 6 -53.39 -47.96 -23.84
CA SER A 6 -53.33 -48.37 -22.45
C SER A 6 -53.22 -47.16 -21.48
N ARG A 7 -53.95 -47.21 -20.38
CA ARG A 7 -53.95 -46.29 -19.26
C ARG A 7 -52.63 -46.45 -18.47
N ALA A 8 -51.84 -45.41 -18.35
CA ALA A 8 -50.75 -45.31 -17.40
C ALA A 8 -51.27 -44.72 -16.10
N THR A 9 -51.10 -45.47 -15.01
CA THR A 9 -51.43 -45.06 -13.64
C THR A 9 -50.33 -44.11 -13.12
N LEU A 10 -50.75 -42.90 -12.78
CA LEU A 10 -49.89 -41.87 -12.15
C LEU A 10 -49.86 -42.17 -10.62
N SER A 11 -48.71 -42.65 -10.11
CA SER A 11 -48.47 -42.72 -8.67
C SER A 11 -47.94 -41.37 -8.16
N CYS A 12 -48.76 -40.67 -7.40
CA CYS A 12 -48.33 -39.49 -6.64
C CYS A 12 -47.44 -39.90 -5.45
N LEU A 13 -46.16 -39.67 -5.54
CA LEU A 13 -45.25 -39.69 -4.41
C LEU A 13 -45.44 -38.38 -3.60
N ALA A 14 -46.03 -38.50 -2.42
CA ALA A 14 -46.06 -37.39 -1.47
C ALA A 14 -44.67 -37.23 -0.83
N LEU A 15 -43.97 -36.15 -1.20
CA LEU A 15 -42.69 -35.78 -0.58
C LEU A 15 -42.99 -35.02 0.72
N CYS A 16 -42.84 -35.71 1.87
CA CYS A 16 -42.86 -35.07 3.20
C CYS A 16 -41.62 -34.23 3.35
N PHE A 17 -41.77 -32.89 3.27
CA PHE A 17 -40.76 -31.92 3.69
C PHE A 17 -40.66 -31.95 5.24
N LEU A 18 -39.64 -32.61 5.77
CA LEU A 18 -39.19 -32.41 7.13
C LEU A 18 -38.55 -31.02 7.24
N PHE A 19 -39.29 -30.06 7.78
CA PHE A 19 -38.69 -28.78 8.21
C PHE A 19 -37.81 -29.12 9.43
N THR A 20 -36.52 -29.27 9.20
CA THR A 20 -35.53 -29.16 10.27
C THR A 20 -35.49 -27.69 10.69
N SER A 21 -35.94 -27.40 11.90
CA SER A 21 -35.72 -26.11 12.56
C SER A 21 -34.23 -25.87 12.60
N ALA A 22 -33.76 -24.90 11.75
CA ALA A 22 -32.45 -24.35 11.89
C ALA A 22 -32.38 -23.70 13.27
N GLY A 23 -31.66 -24.35 14.18
CA GLY A 23 -31.33 -23.78 15.46
C GLY A 23 -30.66 -22.42 15.22
N ALA A 24 -31.21 -21.38 15.81
CA ALA A 24 -30.55 -20.08 15.81
C ALA A 24 -29.14 -20.28 16.38
N GLN A 25 -28.15 -20.11 15.55
CA GLN A 25 -26.75 -20.12 15.97
C GLN A 25 -26.65 -18.95 16.95
N GLN A 26 -26.59 -19.24 18.25
CA GLN A 26 -26.30 -18.23 19.25
C GLN A 26 -24.95 -17.64 18.90
N ASN A 27 -24.94 -16.43 18.34
CA ASN A 27 -23.70 -15.70 18.11
C ASN A 27 -22.99 -15.61 19.46
N ALA A 28 -21.76 -16.11 19.53
CA ALA A 28 -20.92 -15.88 20.70
C ALA A 28 -20.92 -14.37 21.01
N PRO A 29 -20.91 -13.96 22.28
CA PRO A 29 -20.84 -12.54 22.61
C PRO A 29 -19.62 -11.93 21.94
N PRO A 30 -19.73 -10.68 21.44
CA PRO A 30 -18.64 -10.04 20.72
C PRO A 30 -17.38 -10.00 21.59
N LYS A 31 -16.25 -10.35 21.01
CA LYS A 31 -14.96 -10.31 21.70
C LYS A 31 -14.57 -8.86 21.94
N ILE A 32 -14.41 -8.46 23.19
CA ILE A 32 -13.93 -7.13 23.57
C ILE A 32 -12.48 -7.23 24.00
N ILE A 33 -11.61 -6.41 23.42
CA ILE A 33 -10.21 -6.25 23.81
C ILE A 33 -10.03 -4.86 24.41
N ALA A 34 -9.34 -4.77 25.54
CA ALA A 34 -8.86 -3.52 26.12
C ALA A 34 -7.33 -3.48 25.94
N LEU A 35 -6.87 -2.72 24.94
CA LEU A 35 -5.47 -2.48 24.70
C LEU A 35 -5.01 -1.29 25.57
N ARG A 36 -3.95 -1.49 26.36
CA ARG A 36 -3.42 -0.51 27.31
C ARG A 36 -1.94 -0.23 27.06
N ALA A 37 -1.55 1.03 27.18
CA ALA A 37 -0.15 1.45 27.17
C ALA A 37 0.03 2.76 27.94
N SER A 38 1.25 3.03 28.38
CA SER A 38 1.58 4.29 29.08
C SER A 38 1.36 5.53 28.20
N ARG A 39 1.51 5.39 26.87
CA ARG A 39 1.42 6.50 25.92
C ARG A 39 0.66 6.09 24.66
N MET A 40 0.01 7.06 24.02
CA MET A 40 -0.53 6.98 22.67
C MET A 40 -0.25 8.32 21.97
N LEU A 41 0.31 8.27 20.78
CA LEU A 41 0.44 9.44 19.93
C LEU A 41 -0.90 9.67 19.19
N ASP A 42 -1.57 10.77 19.51
CA ASP A 42 -2.63 11.28 18.66
C ASP A 42 -2.00 12.00 17.46
N VAL A 43 -1.98 11.33 16.32
CA VAL A 43 -1.36 11.84 15.09
C VAL A 43 -2.05 13.08 14.53
N ASN A 44 -3.34 13.30 14.86
CA ASN A 44 -4.08 14.48 14.40
C ASN A 44 -3.63 15.74 15.15
N SER A 45 -3.61 15.70 16.47
CA SER A 45 -3.18 16.84 17.29
C SER A 45 -1.66 16.92 17.48
N GLY A 46 -0.95 15.77 17.39
CA GLY A 46 0.47 15.64 17.75
C GLY A 46 0.70 15.50 19.25
N SER A 47 -0.34 15.32 20.05
CA SER A 47 -0.27 15.21 21.50
C SER A 47 -0.03 13.77 21.93
N ILE A 48 0.68 13.59 23.06
CA ILE A 48 0.77 12.30 23.75
C ILE A 48 -0.37 12.18 24.76
N VAL A 49 -1.18 11.14 24.61
CA VAL A 49 -2.20 10.75 25.59
C VAL A 49 -1.57 9.76 26.55
N HIS A 50 -1.48 10.11 27.84
CA HIS A 50 -0.95 9.23 28.89
C HIS A 50 -2.01 8.25 29.40
N ASP A 51 -1.57 7.10 29.94
CA ASP A 51 -2.41 6.04 30.49
C ASP A 51 -3.54 5.66 29.52
N SER A 52 -3.18 5.46 28.26
CA SER A 52 -4.11 5.25 27.18
C SER A 52 -4.77 3.86 27.25
N VAL A 53 -6.08 3.85 27.04
CA VAL A 53 -6.89 2.62 26.87
C VAL A 53 -7.68 2.73 25.60
N ILE A 54 -7.60 1.69 24.77
CA ILE A 54 -8.37 1.56 23.54
C ILE A 54 -9.27 0.34 23.71
N LEU A 55 -10.58 0.55 23.60
CA LEU A 55 -11.55 -0.55 23.59
C LEU A 55 -11.84 -0.94 22.15
N ILE A 56 -11.73 -2.23 21.87
CA ILE A 56 -11.88 -2.82 20.55
C ILE A 56 -12.94 -3.90 20.65
N GLN A 57 -13.90 -3.87 19.74
CA GLN A 57 -14.89 -4.92 19.57
C GLN A 57 -14.78 -5.49 18.17
N ASP A 58 -14.50 -6.77 18.07
CA ASP A 58 -14.23 -7.46 16.82
C ASP A 58 -13.08 -6.75 16.08
N GLU A 59 -13.32 -6.15 14.93
CA GLU A 59 -12.32 -5.46 14.12
C GLU A 59 -12.27 -3.92 14.34
N LYS A 60 -13.15 -3.36 15.20
CA LYS A 60 -13.35 -1.91 15.30
C LYS A 60 -13.00 -1.35 16.67
N ILE A 61 -12.43 -0.14 16.62
CA ILE A 61 -12.24 0.68 17.80
C ILE A 61 -13.61 1.23 18.25
N THR A 62 -13.98 0.98 19.50
CA THR A 62 -15.25 1.42 20.08
C THR A 62 -15.12 2.58 21.06
N ALA A 63 -13.95 2.72 21.69
CA ALA A 63 -13.61 3.87 22.52
C ALA A 63 -12.10 4.07 22.63
N VAL A 64 -11.68 5.33 22.79
CA VAL A 64 -10.28 5.75 22.98
C VAL A 64 -10.24 6.80 24.07
N GLY A 65 -9.31 6.68 25.03
CA GLY A 65 -9.13 7.73 26.03
C GLY A 65 -8.13 7.35 27.12
N ALA A 66 -7.85 8.33 27.97
CA ALA A 66 -7.03 8.12 29.16
C ALA A 66 -7.83 7.41 30.25
N SER A 67 -7.28 6.37 30.85
CA SER A 67 -7.84 5.69 32.04
C SER A 67 -9.32 5.23 31.87
N LEU A 68 -9.73 4.82 30.66
CA LEU A 68 -11.08 4.31 30.42
C LEU A 68 -11.34 3.07 31.30
N LYS A 69 -12.58 2.97 31.78
CA LYS A 69 -13.03 1.77 32.50
C LYS A 69 -13.10 0.58 31.57
N VAL A 70 -12.33 -0.44 31.86
CA VAL A 70 -12.35 -1.72 31.12
C VAL A 70 -13.64 -2.45 31.43
N PRO A 71 -14.41 -2.88 30.43
CA PRO A 71 -15.62 -3.67 30.63
C PRO A 71 -15.31 -5.02 31.30
N ALA A 72 -16.23 -5.49 32.13
CA ALA A 72 -16.10 -6.83 32.71
C ALA A 72 -16.11 -7.90 31.61
N GLY A 73 -15.15 -8.83 31.65
CA GLY A 73 -15.00 -9.89 30.65
C GLY A 73 -14.22 -9.50 29.40
N ALA A 74 -13.73 -8.25 29.28
CA ALA A 74 -12.82 -7.88 28.20
C ALA A 74 -11.44 -8.56 28.39
N GLU A 75 -10.87 -9.01 27.28
CA GLU A 75 -9.46 -9.45 27.23
C GLU A 75 -8.56 -8.21 27.37
N VAL A 76 -7.67 -8.22 28.35
CA VAL A 76 -6.74 -7.10 28.57
C VAL A 76 -5.39 -7.43 27.91
N VAL A 77 -4.96 -6.60 26.96
CA VAL A 77 -3.63 -6.61 26.39
C VAL A 77 -2.90 -5.38 26.95
N ASP A 78 -2.03 -5.58 27.93
CA ASP A 78 -1.27 -4.50 28.58
C ASP A 78 0.16 -4.50 28.05
N LEU A 79 0.56 -3.41 27.39
CA LEU A 79 1.88 -3.24 26.79
C LEU A 79 2.85 -2.46 27.71
N GLY A 80 2.38 -2.05 28.91
CA GLY A 80 3.22 -1.35 29.88
C GLY A 80 3.78 -0.04 29.34
N ASP A 81 5.10 0.14 29.42
CA ASP A 81 5.79 1.36 28.97
C ASP A 81 6.00 1.35 27.45
N ALA A 82 4.90 1.45 26.74
CA ALA A 82 4.86 1.52 25.27
C ALA A 82 4.19 2.81 24.79
N THR A 83 4.47 3.18 23.53
CA THR A 83 3.76 4.24 22.80
C THR A 83 2.96 3.62 21.64
N LEU A 84 1.63 3.78 21.71
CA LEU A 84 0.72 3.35 20.65
C LEU A 84 0.69 4.37 19.51
N LEU A 85 0.63 3.87 18.28
CA LEU A 85 0.40 4.64 17.06
C LEU A 85 -0.63 3.91 16.18
N PRO A 86 -1.26 4.61 15.22
CA PRO A 86 -1.97 3.93 14.13
C PRO A 86 -1.02 2.99 13.38
N GLY A 87 -1.55 1.92 12.83
CA GLY A 87 -0.80 1.11 11.88
C GLY A 87 -0.25 1.95 10.75
N LEU A 88 1.02 1.71 10.38
CA LEU A 88 1.69 2.44 9.31
C LEU A 88 1.15 2.01 7.95
N ILE A 89 1.25 2.93 6.99
CA ILE A 89 0.77 2.75 5.61
C ILE A 89 1.93 3.03 4.66
N ASP A 90 2.13 2.14 3.70
CA ASP A 90 3.07 2.33 2.60
C ASP A 90 2.31 2.45 1.28
N CYS A 91 2.39 3.62 0.63
CA CYS A 91 1.65 3.94 -0.59
C CYS A 91 2.40 3.59 -1.88
N HIS A 92 3.60 2.99 -1.78
CA HIS A 92 4.36 2.56 -2.94
C HIS A 92 5.13 1.27 -2.62
N THR A 93 4.49 0.14 -2.90
CA THR A 93 5.11 -1.18 -2.73
C THR A 93 5.03 -1.98 -4.02
N HIS A 94 5.93 -2.96 -4.12
CA HIS A 94 6.00 -3.97 -5.17
C HIS A 94 6.26 -5.33 -4.52
N LEU A 95 5.23 -5.92 -3.89
CA LEU A 95 5.37 -7.15 -3.10
C LEU A 95 5.89 -8.34 -3.93
N MET A 96 5.78 -8.27 -5.26
CA MET A 96 6.25 -9.32 -6.17
C MET A 96 7.50 -8.93 -6.94
N ALA A 97 8.10 -7.76 -6.66
CA ALA A 97 9.34 -7.35 -7.29
C ALA A 97 10.52 -8.21 -6.84
N ARG A 98 11.40 -8.47 -7.77
CA ARG A 98 12.69 -9.14 -7.56
C ARG A 98 13.73 -8.47 -8.45
N ILE A 99 13.74 -7.16 -8.39
CA ILE A 99 14.76 -6.34 -9.03
C ILE A 99 16.01 -6.48 -8.15
N SER A 100 17.11 -6.90 -8.71
CA SER A 100 18.38 -6.98 -8.02
C SER A 100 19.34 -5.92 -8.57
N ASP A 101 20.45 -5.70 -7.86
CA ASP A 101 21.57 -4.88 -8.36
C ASP A 101 22.15 -5.41 -9.68
N ASP A 102 21.79 -6.63 -10.07
CA ASP A 102 22.10 -7.19 -11.39
C ASP A 102 20.99 -6.75 -12.38
N PRO A 103 21.30 -5.89 -13.36
CA PRO A 103 20.35 -5.45 -14.38
C PRO A 103 19.69 -6.59 -15.15
N GLN A 104 20.33 -7.75 -15.24
CA GLN A 104 19.78 -8.95 -15.88
C GLN A 104 18.84 -9.75 -14.96
N GLY A 105 18.93 -9.54 -13.64
CA GLY A 105 18.21 -10.32 -12.64
C GLY A 105 16.69 -10.21 -12.76
N TYR A 106 16.16 -9.02 -13.08
CA TYR A 106 14.73 -8.82 -13.30
C TYR A 106 14.23 -9.60 -14.51
N GLY A 107 14.88 -9.46 -15.67
CA GLY A 107 14.54 -10.19 -16.88
C GLY A 107 14.61 -11.71 -16.69
N LEU A 108 15.63 -12.19 -15.99
CA LEU A 108 15.76 -13.61 -15.67
C LEU A 108 14.62 -14.10 -14.75
N THR A 109 14.22 -13.31 -13.79
CA THR A 109 13.07 -13.61 -12.92
C THR A 109 11.77 -13.79 -13.74
N LEU A 110 11.50 -12.88 -14.69
CA LEU A 110 10.34 -12.98 -15.58
C LEU A 110 10.34 -14.26 -16.43
N LEU A 111 11.51 -14.75 -16.81
CA LEU A 111 11.66 -15.95 -17.63
C LEU A 111 11.66 -17.26 -16.85
N THR A 112 12.13 -17.27 -15.62
CA THR A 112 12.43 -18.51 -14.87
C THR A 112 11.44 -18.81 -13.76
N LYS A 113 10.73 -17.80 -13.23
CA LYS A 113 9.78 -17.96 -12.12
C LYS A 113 8.34 -17.89 -12.61
N SER A 114 7.54 -18.90 -12.27
CA SER A 114 6.10 -18.89 -12.57
C SER A 114 5.37 -17.81 -11.74
N GLN A 115 4.25 -17.30 -12.25
CA GLN A 115 3.40 -16.34 -11.52
C GLN A 115 2.93 -16.92 -10.17
N ALA A 116 2.62 -18.22 -10.10
CA ALA A 116 2.22 -18.88 -8.86
C ALA A 116 3.36 -18.87 -7.82
N PHE A 117 4.60 -19.12 -8.25
CA PHE A 117 5.76 -19.03 -7.36
C PHE A 117 5.97 -17.60 -6.84
N ARG A 118 5.87 -16.61 -7.70
CA ARG A 118 6.01 -15.18 -7.33
C ARG A 118 4.89 -14.70 -6.42
N ALA A 119 3.67 -15.23 -6.56
CA ALA A 119 2.58 -14.97 -5.61
C ALA A 119 2.91 -15.47 -4.20
N LEU A 120 3.60 -16.62 -4.07
CA LEU A 120 4.07 -17.14 -2.78
C LEU A 120 5.21 -16.31 -2.20
N GLU A 121 6.13 -15.81 -3.04
CA GLU A 121 7.15 -14.84 -2.61
C GLU A 121 6.48 -13.56 -2.10
N GLY A 122 5.50 -13.02 -2.83
CA GLY A 122 4.74 -11.85 -2.41
C GLY A 122 3.96 -12.05 -1.10
N ALA A 123 3.45 -13.25 -0.85
CA ALA A 123 2.80 -13.57 0.44
C ALA A 123 3.80 -13.57 1.61
N ALA A 124 5.04 -14.05 1.39
CA ALA A 124 6.10 -13.97 2.40
C ALA A 124 6.48 -12.51 2.69
N ASP A 125 6.62 -11.68 1.66
CA ASP A 125 6.95 -10.26 1.79
C ASP A 125 5.82 -9.45 2.44
N ALA A 126 4.56 -9.75 2.09
CA ALA A 126 3.40 -9.16 2.75
C ALA A 126 3.39 -9.44 4.26
N ARG A 127 3.71 -10.66 4.67
CA ARG A 127 3.80 -11.02 6.09
C ARG A 127 4.93 -10.28 6.81
N VAL A 128 6.09 -10.15 6.18
CA VAL A 128 7.23 -9.41 6.76
C VAL A 128 6.88 -7.93 6.89
N THR A 129 6.27 -7.32 5.87
CA THR A 129 5.82 -5.94 5.85
C THR A 129 4.78 -5.67 6.96
N LEU A 130 3.77 -6.56 7.11
CA LEU A 130 2.80 -6.46 8.21
C LEU A 130 3.47 -6.50 9.58
N ARG A 131 4.40 -7.45 9.80
CA ARG A 131 5.10 -7.61 11.09
C ARG A 131 6.06 -6.46 11.41
N ALA A 132 6.46 -5.68 10.39
CA ALA A 132 7.21 -4.43 10.58
C ALA A 132 6.32 -3.24 10.96
N GLY A 133 4.98 -3.43 11.07
CA GLY A 133 4.04 -2.40 11.49
C GLY A 133 3.24 -1.75 10.38
N PHE A 134 3.45 -2.14 9.12
CA PHE A 134 2.68 -1.64 7.99
C PHE A 134 1.40 -2.46 7.83
N THR A 135 0.30 -1.95 8.35
CA THR A 135 -1.00 -2.64 8.35
C THR A 135 -1.78 -2.44 7.06
N ALA A 136 -1.39 -1.46 6.24
CA ALA A 136 -1.95 -1.24 4.91
C ALA A 136 -0.85 -0.88 3.91
N VAL A 137 -1.04 -1.30 2.65
CA VAL A 137 -0.14 -0.98 1.53
C VAL A 137 -0.92 -0.68 0.26
N ARG A 138 -0.32 0.13 -0.60
CA ARG A 138 -0.71 0.34 -1.98
C ARG A 138 0.37 -0.29 -2.86
N ASP A 139 0.06 -1.47 -3.41
CA ASP A 139 0.92 -2.20 -4.34
C ASP A 139 0.70 -1.66 -5.75
N VAL A 140 1.70 -0.96 -6.27
CA VAL A 140 1.51 -0.13 -7.46
C VAL A 140 1.88 -0.81 -8.77
N GLU A 141 2.37 -2.05 -8.69
CA GLU A 141 2.51 -2.93 -9.86
C GLU A 141 2.74 -4.38 -9.45
N SER A 142 2.21 -5.33 -10.23
CA SER A 142 2.43 -6.77 -10.03
C SER A 142 3.78 -7.28 -10.54
N GLU A 143 4.59 -6.43 -11.13
CA GLU A 143 5.96 -6.70 -11.60
C GLU A 143 6.08 -7.95 -12.49
N GLY A 144 5.18 -8.08 -13.46
CA GLY A 144 5.15 -9.22 -14.38
C GLY A 144 4.59 -10.52 -13.82
N SER A 145 3.97 -10.47 -12.62
CA SER A 145 3.25 -11.62 -12.04
C SER A 145 1.78 -11.70 -12.50
N GLY A 146 1.44 -11.03 -13.59
CA GLY A 146 0.07 -10.97 -14.10
C GLY A 146 -0.87 -10.27 -13.11
N TYR A 147 -1.82 -11.01 -12.56
CA TYR A 147 -2.79 -10.53 -11.58
C TYR A 147 -2.61 -11.20 -10.21
N ALA A 148 -1.40 -11.61 -9.88
CA ALA A 148 -1.09 -12.28 -8.64
C ALA A 148 -1.24 -11.36 -7.41
N ASP A 149 -1.11 -10.05 -7.57
CA ASP A 149 -1.39 -9.03 -6.55
C ASP A 149 -2.87 -9.02 -6.14
N VAL A 150 -3.79 -9.17 -7.10
CA VAL A 150 -5.23 -9.34 -6.83
C VAL A 150 -5.48 -10.62 -6.04
N ALA A 151 -4.86 -11.73 -6.45
CA ALA A 151 -5.00 -13.01 -5.74
C ALA A 151 -4.45 -12.93 -4.31
N LEU A 152 -3.31 -12.25 -4.11
CA LEU A 152 -2.72 -12.04 -2.79
C LEU A 152 -3.62 -11.17 -1.91
N ARG A 153 -4.10 -10.03 -2.40
CA ARG A 153 -5.08 -9.18 -1.69
C ARG A 153 -6.29 -9.98 -1.24
N ASP A 154 -6.87 -10.75 -2.15
CA ASP A 154 -8.09 -11.52 -1.88
C ASP A 154 -7.83 -12.67 -0.89
N ALA A 155 -6.65 -13.31 -0.96
CA ALA A 155 -6.24 -14.32 0.02
C ALA A 155 -6.04 -13.71 1.43
N ILE A 156 -5.46 -12.51 1.51
CA ILE A 156 -5.33 -11.78 2.79
C ILE A 156 -6.71 -11.41 3.33
N ASN A 157 -7.61 -10.89 2.50
CA ASN A 157 -8.96 -10.51 2.89
C ASN A 157 -9.80 -11.71 3.37
N GLN A 158 -9.51 -12.92 2.88
CA GLN A 158 -10.15 -14.16 3.32
C GLN A 158 -9.43 -14.83 4.51
N GLY A 159 -8.32 -14.25 4.99
CA GLY A 159 -7.54 -14.83 6.10
C GLY A 159 -6.78 -16.10 5.74
N LEU A 160 -6.54 -16.37 4.44
CA LEU A 160 -5.77 -17.54 3.98
C LEU A 160 -4.27 -17.32 4.17
N VAL A 161 -3.81 -16.09 4.12
CA VAL A 161 -2.43 -15.69 4.38
C VAL A 161 -2.39 -14.39 5.19
N ASP A 162 -1.35 -14.23 6.02
CA ASP A 162 -1.12 -13.01 6.77
C ASP A 162 -0.54 -11.92 5.85
N GLY A 163 -1.06 -10.71 5.96
CA GLY A 163 -0.54 -9.56 5.22
C GLY A 163 -1.27 -8.26 5.56
N PRO A 164 -0.77 -7.12 5.08
CA PRO A 164 -1.43 -5.83 5.23
C PRO A 164 -2.72 -5.76 4.42
N ARG A 165 -3.58 -4.80 4.72
CA ARG A 165 -4.71 -4.43 3.85
C ARG A 165 -4.17 -3.85 2.56
N MET A 166 -4.59 -4.33 1.39
CA MET A 166 -3.98 -3.96 0.11
C MET A 166 -4.93 -3.18 -0.81
N GLN A 167 -4.41 -2.14 -1.45
CA GLN A 167 -4.83 -1.71 -2.78
C GLN A 167 -3.81 -2.22 -3.79
N VAL A 168 -4.28 -2.64 -4.97
CA VAL A 168 -3.43 -3.24 -6.00
C VAL A 168 -3.69 -2.59 -7.36
N ALA A 169 -2.63 -2.35 -8.13
CA ALA A 169 -2.70 -1.71 -9.44
C ALA A 169 -2.77 -2.71 -10.60
N THR A 170 -2.50 -3.98 -10.33
CA THR A 170 -2.32 -5.00 -11.36
C THR A 170 -1.09 -4.70 -12.22
N ARG A 171 -1.20 -4.64 -13.54
CA ARG A 171 -0.10 -4.25 -14.43
C ARG A 171 -0.04 -2.74 -14.54
N GLY A 172 1.15 -2.17 -14.42
CA GLY A 172 1.38 -0.78 -14.79
C GLY A 172 1.11 -0.53 -16.28
N ILE A 173 0.87 0.71 -16.69
CA ILE A 173 0.63 1.09 -18.08
C ILE A 173 1.78 1.97 -18.55
N ALA A 174 2.47 1.56 -19.64
CA ALA A 174 3.65 2.22 -20.16
C ALA A 174 3.61 2.35 -21.68
N ALA A 175 4.40 3.27 -22.24
CA ALA A 175 4.54 3.42 -23.68
C ALA A 175 5.32 2.25 -24.30
N VAL A 176 4.94 1.83 -25.50
CA VAL A 176 5.65 0.81 -26.26
C VAL A 176 7.15 1.15 -26.36
N GLY A 177 8.01 0.17 -26.03
CA GLY A 177 9.47 0.32 -26.05
C GLY A 177 10.05 1.23 -24.99
N LYS A 178 9.26 1.60 -23.96
CA LYS A 178 9.66 2.50 -22.88
C LYS A 178 9.37 1.92 -21.50
N TYR A 179 9.61 0.63 -21.34
CA TYR A 179 9.56 -0.07 -20.04
C TYR A 179 10.63 -1.16 -20.03
N PHE A 180 11.19 -1.44 -18.86
CA PHE A 180 12.26 -2.44 -18.76
C PHE A 180 11.72 -3.90 -18.77
N PRO A 181 12.61 -4.89 -19.07
CA PRO A 181 14.05 -4.71 -19.31
C PRO A 181 14.33 -4.02 -20.65
N PHE A 182 15.19 -2.99 -20.62
CA PHE A 182 15.45 -2.14 -21.79
C PHE A 182 16.42 -2.78 -22.81
N ASP A 183 17.32 -3.63 -22.35
CA ASP A 183 18.43 -4.15 -23.15
C ASP A 183 18.20 -5.60 -23.57
N ILE A 184 16.98 -5.90 -24.08
CA ILE A 184 16.65 -7.22 -24.60
C ILE A 184 17.02 -7.30 -26.07
N SER A 185 17.50 -8.50 -26.51
CA SER A 185 17.73 -8.75 -27.93
C SER A 185 16.48 -8.43 -28.75
N PRO A 186 16.61 -7.66 -29.84
CA PRO A 186 15.48 -7.35 -30.72
C PRO A 186 14.89 -8.58 -31.40
N ASP A 187 15.57 -9.72 -31.36
CA ASP A 187 15.09 -11.00 -31.90
C ASP A 187 14.12 -11.72 -30.95
N LEU A 188 14.00 -11.26 -29.69
CA LEU A 188 13.03 -11.78 -28.73
C LEU A 188 11.69 -11.08 -28.91
N VAL A 189 10.78 -11.79 -29.53
CA VAL A 189 9.38 -11.38 -29.67
C VAL A 189 8.60 -11.87 -28.44
N ASP A 190 7.67 -11.07 -27.94
CA ASP A 190 6.80 -11.42 -26.81
C ASP A 190 7.52 -11.66 -25.46
N PHE A 191 8.58 -10.90 -25.19
CA PHE A 191 9.22 -10.93 -23.87
C PHE A 191 8.22 -10.50 -22.79
N PRO A 192 8.09 -11.23 -21.67
CA PRO A 192 7.19 -10.86 -20.60
C PRO A 192 7.64 -9.54 -19.95
N THR A 193 6.70 -8.62 -19.77
CA THR A 193 6.93 -7.32 -19.11
C THR A 193 6.00 -7.14 -17.92
N GLY A 194 6.41 -6.35 -16.95
CA GLY A 194 5.57 -5.94 -15.83
C GLY A 194 4.36 -5.14 -16.31
N ALA A 195 4.62 -4.08 -17.05
CA ALA A 195 3.60 -3.18 -17.54
C ALA A 195 2.87 -3.70 -18.80
N GLN A 196 1.66 -3.19 -18.98
CA GLN A 196 0.95 -3.29 -20.25
C GLN A 196 1.37 -2.14 -21.16
N MET A 197 1.92 -2.49 -22.34
CA MET A 197 2.37 -1.51 -23.30
C MET A 197 1.20 -0.95 -24.10
N ILE A 198 1.22 0.35 -24.35
CA ILE A 198 0.21 1.06 -25.11
C ILE A 198 0.85 2.03 -26.13
N SER A 199 0.12 2.32 -27.20
CA SER A 199 0.43 3.36 -28.17
C SER A 199 -0.86 4.08 -28.56
N GLY A 200 -0.99 5.32 -28.14
CA GLY A 200 -2.13 6.17 -28.41
C GLY A 200 -3.32 6.02 -27.43
N PRO A 201 -4.26 7.00 -27.50
CA PRO A 201 -5.33 7.16 -26.51
C PRO A 201 -6.32 5.96 -26.44
N GLU A 202 -6.60 5.32 -27.55
CA GLU A 202 -7.57 4.20 -27.60
C GLU A 202 -7.02 2.96 -26.91
N GLU A 203 -5.73 2.65 -27.11
CA GLU A 203 -5.07 1.55 -26.38
C GLU A 203 -4.96 1.87 -24.90
N ALA A 204 -4.66 3.14 -24.55
CA ALA A 204 -4.65 3.60 -23.16
C ALA A 204 -6.00 3.37 -22.46
N ARG A 205 -7.10 3.75 -23.12
CA ARG A 205 -8.45 3.52 -22.61
C ARG A 205 -8.76 2.02 -22.46
N ARG A 206 -8.37 1.21 -23.43
CA ARG A 206 -8.54 -0.25 -23.39
C ARG A 206 -7.76 -0.86 -22.23
N ALA A 207 -6.49 -0.47 -22.07
CA ALA A 207 -5.64 -0.94 -20.99
C ALA A 207 -6.23 -0.60 -19.60
N ALA A 208 -6.69 0.65 -19.40
CA ALA A 208 -7.34 1.05 -18.15
C ALA A 208 -8.54 0.15 -17.81
N ARG A 209 -9.45 -0.09 -18.77
CA ARG A 209 -10.61 -0.96 -18.60
C ARG A 209 -10.24 -2.39 -18.30
N GLU A 210 -9.18 -2.89 -18.93
CA GLU A 210 -8.66 -4.23 -18.73
C GLU A 210 -8.16 -4.40 -17.28
N GLN A 211 -7.32 -3.48 -16.80
CA GLN A 211 -6.81 -3.55 -15.42
C GLN A 211 -7.94 -3.44 -14.39
N ILE A 212 -8.90 -2.52 -14.59
CA ILE A 212 -10.08 -2.39 -13.73
C ILE A 212 -10.91 -3.70 -13.76
N GLY A 213 -11.12 -4.29 -14.93
CA GLY A 213 -11.86 -5.54 -15.11
C GLY A 213 -11.21 -6.73 -14.41
N HIS A 214 -9.89 -6.72 -14.25
CA HIS A 214 -9.14 -7.73 -13.52
C HIS A 214 -9.02 -7.47 -12.02
N GLY A 215 -9.65 -6.41 -11.50
CA GLY A 215 -9.77 -6.18 -10.07
C GLY A 215 -8.79 -5.17 -9.48
N ALA A 216 -8.19 -4.31 -10.30
CA ALA A 216 -7.39 -3.19 -9.82
C ALA A 216 -8.20 -2.27 -8.89
N ASN A 217 -7.58 -1.77 -7.83
CA ASN A 217 -8.13 -0.76 -6.90
C ASN A 217 -7.58 0.65 -7.16
N LEU A 218 -6.56 0.75 -7.97
CA LEU A 218 -5.97 1.97 -8.53
C LEU A 218 -5.38 1.62 -9.89
N LEU A 219 -4.96 2.63 -10.65
CA LEU A 219 -4.15 2.41 -11.84
C LEU A 219 -2.77 3.04 -11.67
N LYS A 220 -1.74 2.43 -12.28
CA LYS A 220 -0.36 2.94 -12.34
C LYS A 220 -0.02 3.25 -13.78
N VAL A 221 0.58 4.44 -13.99
CA VAL A 221 1.14 4.84 -15.29
C VAL A 221 2.61 5.21 -15.15
N TYR A 222 3.38 4.97 -16.21
CA TYR A 222 4.76 5.40 -16.35
C TYR A 222 4.82 6.60 -17.29
N ALA A 223 4.71 7.80 -16.72
CA ALA A 223 4.66 9.04 -17.49
C ALA A 223 6.02 9.43 -18.08
N ASP A 224 7.11 9.05 -17.41
CA ASP A 224 8.47 9.26 -17.91
C ASP A 224 9.48 8.23 -17.35
N TRP A 225 10.70 8.31 -17.91
CA TRP A 225 11.94 7.72 -17.38
C TRP A 225 13.06 8.77 -17.46
N GLY A 226 12.85 9.91 -16.76
CA GLY A 226 13.71 11.10 -16.86
C GLY A 226 13.46 11.97 -18.08
N VAL A 227 12.73 11.44 -19.08
CA VAL A 227 12.13 12.17 -20.22
C VAL A 227 10.72 11.62 -20.44
N PRO A 228 9.75 12.46 -20.87
CA PRO A 228 8.38 12.02 -21.09
C PRO A 228 8.28 10.83 -22.04
N THR A 229 7.47 9.85 -21.69
CA THR A 229 7.22 8.64 -22.49
C THR A 229 5.76 8.53 -22.90
N LEU A 230 4.83 8.94 -22.03
CA LEU A 230 3.41 9.07 -22.34
C LEU A 230 3.03 10.53 -22.51
N THR A 231 2.17 10.82 -23.48
CA THR A 231 1.57 12.14 -23.69
C THR A 231 0.40 12.39 -22.75
N ILE A 232 -0.02 13.64 -22.63
CA ILE A 232 -1.24 14.01 -21.89
C ILE A 232 -2.46 13.29 -22.48
N GLU A 233 -2.52 13.17 -23.80
CA GLU A 233 -3.60 12.53 -24.55
C GLU A 233 -3.69 11.02 -24.28
N GLU A 234 -2.57 10.37 -23.97
CA GLU A 234 -2.52 8.95 -23.58
C GLU A 234 -2.86 8.73 -22.11
N ILE A 235 -2.37 9.60 -21.22
CA ILE A 235 -2.64 9.47 -19.76
C ILE A 235 -4.11 9.82 -19.45
N ARG A 236 -4.69 10.83 -20.11
CA ARG A 236 -6.05 11.32 -19.81
C ARG A 236 -7.14 10.24 -19.91
N PRO A 237 -7.22 9.40 -20.96
CA PRO A 237 -8.20 8.31 -21.00
C PRO A 237 -8.08 7.30 -19.86
N ILE A 238 -6.86 7.08 -19.35
CA ILE A 238 -6.62 6.20 -18.19
C ILE A 238 -7.24 6.82 -16.95
N VAL A 239 -6.98 8.11 -16.72
CA VAL A 239 -7.55 8.87 -15.60
C VAL A 239 -9.08 8.90 -15.66
N GLU A 240 -9.66 9.16 -16.84
CA GLU A 240 -11.11 9.20 -17.03
C GLU A 240 -11.78 7.85 -16.65
N GLU A 241 -11.23 6.73 -17.09
CA GLU A 241 -11.78 5.40 -16.77
C GLU A 241 -11.58 5.04 -15.29
N ALA A 242 -10.44 5.41 -14.71
CA ALA A 242 -10.18 5.22 -13.28
C ALA A 242 -11.17 6.04 -12.42
N HIS A 243 -11.28 7.34 -12.67
CA HIS A 243 -12.16 8.23 -11.88
C HIS A 243 -13.64 7.88 -12.05
N LYS A 244 -14.08 7.48 -13.24
CA LYS A 244 -15.42 6.95 -13.48
C LYS A 244 -15.70 5.72 -12.60
N SER A 245 -14.68 4.91 -12.34
CA SER A 245 -14.75 3.75 -11.45
C SER A 245 -14.46 4.09 -9.98
N LYS A 246 -14.28 5.38 -9.64
CA LYS A 246 -13.88 5.87 -8.31
C LYS A 246 -12.51 5.36 -7.85
N LEU A 247 -11.63 5.05 -8.79
CA LEU A 247 -10.26 4.64 -8.56
C LEU A 247 -9.32 5.84 -8.77
N LYS A 248 -8.17 5.79 -8.12
CA LYS A 248 -7.10 6.78 -8.26
C LYS A 248 -6.05 6.32 -9.24
N VAL A 249 -5.25 7.27 -9.74
CA VAL A 249 -4.13 7.00 -10.66
C VAL A 249 -2.83 7.49 -10.04
N ALA A 250 -1.86 6.58 -9.92
CA ALA A 250 -0.49 6.85 -9.52
C ALA A 250 0.39 6.99 -10.76
N ALA A 251 1.23 8.02 -10.82
CA ALA A 251 2.13 8.25 -11.94
C ALA A 251 3.60 8.21 -11.51
N HIS A 252 4.37 7.24 -12.04
CA HIS A 252 5.82 7.35 -12.06
C HIS A 252 6.19 8.57 -12.93
N ALA A 253 6.80 9.58 -12.34
CA ALA A 253 7.21 10.79 -13.04
C ALA A 253 8.35 11.49 -12.30
N ASP A 254 9.53 11.48 -12.90
CA ASP A 254 10.74 12.06 -12.33
C ASP A 254 11.03 13.46 -12.85
N SER A 255 10.89 13.67 -14.17
CA SER A 255 11.22 14.95 -14.79
C SER A 255 10.12 15.99 -14.56
N PRO A 256 10.47 17.28 -14.50
CA PRO A 256 9.47 18.36 -14.40
C PRO A 256 8.43 18.34 -15.53
N GLU A 257 8.81 17.89 -16.72
CA GLU A 257 7.89 17.77 -17.85
C GLU A 257 6.95 16.58 -17.69
N GLY A 258 7.46 15.40 -17.31
CA GLY A 258 6.64 14.21 -17.02
C GLY A 258 5.64 14.47 -15.89
N ILE A 259 6.08 15.13 -14.82
CA ILE A 259 5.22 15.55 -13.71
C ILE A 259 4.08 16.47 -14.22
N ARG A 260 4.42 17.50 -15.04
CA ARG A 260 3.40 18.39 -15.60
C ARG A 260 2.42 17.67 -16.51
N ASN A 261 2.90 16.75 -17.36
CA ASN A 261 2.05 15.96 -18.24
C ASN A 261 1.07 15.09 -17.45
N ALA A 262 1.57 14.36 -16.45
CA ALA A 262 0.77 13.50 -15.58
C ALA A 262 -0.31 14.33 -14.85
N LEU A 263 0.06 15.44 -14.20
CA LEU A 263 -0.86 16.29 -13.46
C LEU A 263 -1.90 17.00 -14.36
N ASN A 264 -1.51 17.40 -15.57
CA ASN A 264 -2.45 18.01 -16.53
C ASN A 264 -3.39 16.97 -17.17
N ALA A 265 -3.00 15.70 -17.16
CA ALA A 265 -3.90 14.61 -17.49
C ALA A 265 -4.85 14.24 -16.33
N GLY A 266 -4.53 14.62 -15.09
CA GLY A 266 -5.41 14.51 -13.92
C GLY A 266 -5.08 13.37 -12.96
N VAL A 267 -3.83 12.91 -12.89
CA VAL A 267 -3.41 11.87 -11.93
C VAL A 267 -3.53 12.34 -10.49
N ASP A 268 -3.68 11.41 -9.55
CA ASP A 268 -3.91 11.69 -8.14
C ASP A 268 -2.63 11.73 -7.30
N SER A 269 -1.56 11.06 -7.74
CA SER A 269 -0.25 11.12 -7.09
C SER A 269 0.90 11.08 -8.09
N ILE A 270 1.98 11.77 -7.72
CA ILE A 270 3.28 11.70 -8.36
C ILE A 270 4.18 10.84 -7.47
N GLU A 271 4.66 9.76 -8.04
CA GLU A 271 5.62 8.86 -7.44
C GLU A 271 7.03 9.32 -7.83
N HIS A 272 7.97 9.22 -6.89
CA HIS A 272 9.36 9.66 -6.99
C HIS A 272 9.51 11.18 -7.10
N GLY A 273 9.43 11.74 -8.29
CA GLY A 273 9.61 13.18 -8.49
C GLY A 273 11.00 13.67 -8.12
N HIS A 274 12.05 12.83 -8.27
CA HIS A 274 13.41 13.14 -7.82
C HIS A 274 14.03 14.34 -8.52
N GLN A 275 13.49 14.72 -9.69
CA GLN A 275 13.91 15.90 -10.43
C GLN A 275 12.89 17.06 -10.39
N ALA A 276 11.87 16.95 -9.52
CA ALA A 276 10.86 18.01 -9.40
C ALA A 276 11.52 19.36 -9.10
N ASP A 277 11.01 20.40 -9.74
CA ASP A 277 11.32 21.79 -9.46
C ASP A 277 10.17 22.47 -8.69
N ARG A 278 10.36 23.74 -8.29
CA ARG A 278 9.33 24.50 -7.59
C ARG A 278 8.01 24.53 -8.36
N SER A 279 8.07 24.70 -9.69
CA SER A 279 6.85 24.76 -10.53
C SER A 279 6.10 23.42 -10.55
N SER A 280 6.81 22.32 -10.46
CA SER A 280 6.22 20.99 -10.31
C SER A 280 5.45 20.86 -8.99
N LEU A 281 6.07 21.30 -7.89
CA LEU A 281 5.44 21.26 -6.55
C LEU A 281 4.22 22.20 -6.46
N GLU A 282 4.30 23.40 -7.05
CA GLU A 282 3.16 24.31 -7.16
C GLU A 282 1.99 23.66 -7.93
N LEU A 283 2.29 22.94 -9.01
CA LEU A 283 1.26 22.26 -9.79
C LEU A 283 0.67 21.06 -9.02
N ILE A 284 1.48 20.27 -8.28
CA ILE A 284 0.99 19.21 -7.39
C ILE A 284 -0.02 19.80 -6.40
N GLN A 285 0.33 20.91 -5.75
CA GLN A 285 -0.55 21.60 -4.80
C GLN A 285 -1.83 22.11 -5.47
N GLN A 286 -1.72 22.79 -6.62
CA GLN A 286 -2.88 23.32 -7.37
C GLN A 286 -3.86 22.24 -7.80
N LYS A 287 -3.34 21.06 -8.18
CA LYS A 287 -4.14 19.90 -8.58
C LYS A 287 -4.65 19.10 -7.39
N ASN A 288 -4.30 19.48 -6.15
CA ASN A 288 -4.61 18.75 -4.92
C ASN A 288 -4.15 17.27 -4.98
N ALA A 289 -3.07 17.01 -5.73
CA ALA A 289 -2.44 15.70 -5.85
C ALA A 289 -1.47 15.45 -4.68
N PHE A 290 -1.00 14.21 -4.54
CA PHE A 290 -0.01 13.83 -3.54
C PHE A 290 1.38 13.70 -4.17
N TRP A 291 2.41 13.95 -3.37
CA TRP A 291 3.78 13.57 -3.68
C TRP A 291 4.20 12.39 -2.80
N VAL A 292 4.74 11.34 -3.41
CA VAL A 292 5.25 10.11 -2.77
C VAL A 292 6.74 9.98 -3.12
N PRO A 293 7.66 10.46 -2.27
CA PRO A 293 9.07 10.69 -2.65
C PRO A 293 9.89 9.44 -2.94
N THR A 294 9.64 8.31 -2.27
CA THR A 294 10.40 7.04 -2.40
C THR A 294 11.91 7.21 -2.28
N ILE A 295 12.37 8.01 -1.33
CA ILE A 295 13.77 8.42 -1.20
C ILE A 295 14.58 7.52 -0.23
N GLY A 296 13.88 6.65 0.51
CA GLY A 296 14.49 5.83 1.55
C GLY A 296 15.59 4.91 1.03
N TYR A 297 15.39 4.28 -0.14
CA TYR A 297 16.43 3.46 -0.76
C TYR A 297 17.72 4.28 -0.99
N TYR A 298 17.62 5.46 -1.61
CA TYR A 298 18.78 6.31 -1.89
C TYR A 298 19.46 6.78 -0.61
N PHE A 299 18.68 7.12 0.42
CA PHE A 299 19.20 7.59 1.70
C PHE A 299 20.08 6.53 2.39
N TYR A 300 19.70 5.26 2.34
CA TYR A 300 20.44 4.17 2.97
C TYR A 300 21.51 3.54 2.05
N ALA A 301 21.38 3.69 0.74
CA ALA A 301 22.31 3.09 -0.22
C ALA A 301 23.46 4.01 -0.62
N VAL A 302 23.35 5.32 -0.48
CA VAL A 302 24.34 6.29 -0.98
C VAL A 302 25.76 6.02 -0.46
N ASP A 303 25.90 5.71 0.82
CA ASP A 303 27.21 5.47 1.45
C ASP A 303 27.79 4.08 1.10
N THR A 304 27.00 3.18 0.55
CA THR A 304 27.40 1.83 0.16
C THR A 304 27.63 1.69 -1.35
N ALA A 305 27.35 2.73 -2.12
CA ALA A 305 27.51 2.72 -3.57
C ALA A 305 29.00 2.53 -3.95
N LYS A 306 29.27 1.44 -4.67
CA LYS A 306 30.65 1.00 -4.99
C LYS A 306 31.31 1.77 -6.13
N SER A 307 30.55 2.57 -6.87
CA SER A 307 31.07 3.32 -8.01
C SER A 307 30.67 4.80 -7.93
N PRO A 308 31.46 5.73 -8.53
CA PRO A 308 31.23 7.17 -8.41
C PRO A 308 29.90 7.66 -9.04
N GLN A 309 29.45 7.05 -10.12
CA GLN A 309 28.27 7.52 -10.87
C GLN A 309 26.96 7.29 -10.11
N PRO A 310 26.63 6.07 -9.63
CA PRO A 310 25.46 5.86 -8.78
C PRO A 310 25.50 6.71 -7.51
N HIS A 311 26.66 6.80 -6.83
CA HIS A 311 26.83 7.65 -5.66
C HIS A 311 26.44 9.11 -5.94
N LYS A 312 26.96 9.69 -7.01
CA LYS A 312 26.64 11.07 -7.41
C LYS A 312 25.17 11.25 -7.71
N HIS A 313 24.56 10.33 -8.45
CA HIS A 313 23.13 10.38 -8.76
C HIS A 313 22.25 10.35 -7.50
N MET A 314 22.53 9.40 -6.58
CA MET A 314 21.83 9.31 -5.31
C MET A 314 21.99 10.58 -4.47
N GLN A 315 23.21 11.11 -4.37
CA GLN A 315 23.49 12.33 -3.61
C GLN A 315 22.72 13.53 -4.18
N GLU A 316 22.71 13.71 -5.51
CA GLU A 316 21.95 14.78 -6.18
C GLU A 316 20.44 14.65 -5.93
N ALA A 317 19.90 13.43 -5.92
CA ALA A 317 18.50 13.18 -5.61
C ALA A 317 18.19 13.53 -4.14
N LEU A 318 19.06 13.12 -3.20
CA LEU A 318 18.90 13.45 -1.77
C LEU A 318 18.94 14.97 -1.52
N ASP A 319 19.89 15.68 -2.13
CA ASP A 319 20.02 17.13 -1.98
C ASP A 319 18.81 17.86 -2.55
N ARG A 320 18.31 17.41 -3.68
CA ARG A 320 17.09 17.97 -4.30
C ARG A 320 15.86 17.66 -3.46
N THR A 321 15.71 16.43 -2.99
CA THR A 321 14.58 16.04 -2.11
C THR A 321 14.58 16.85 -0.82
N ARG A 322 15.74 17.15 -0.23
CA ARG A 322 15.83 18.06 0.94
C ARG A 322 15.28 19.45 0.64
N GLN A 323 15.61 20.02 -0.53
CA GLN A 323 15.08 21.32 -0.95
C GLN A 323 13.58 21.24 -1.23
N ASN A 324 13.13 20.17 -1.90
CA ASN A 324 11.75 19.96 -2.27
C ASN A 324 10.85 19.73 -1.06
N ILE A 325 11.29 19.03 -0.02
CA ILE A 325 10.55 18.88 1.26
C ILE A 325 10.29 20.28 1.87
N SER A 326 11.30 21.13 1.92
CA SER A 326 11.13 22.51 2.43
C SER A 326 10.11 23.30 1.60
N THR A 327 10.21 23.22 0.27
CA THR A 327 9.30 23.91 -0.65
C THR A 327 7.89 23.32 -0.60
N ALA A 328 7.76 22.00 -0.54
CA ALA A 328 6.48 21.31 -0.43
C ALA A 328 5.71 21.71 0.83
N ARG A 329 6.42 21.82 1.97
CA ARG A 329 5.85 22.32 3.23
C ARG A 329 5.39 23.77 3.14
N GLU A 330 6.22 24.65 2.55
CA GLU A 330 5.86 26.06 2.30
C GLU A 330 4.59 26.19 1.48
N LEU A 331 4.44 25.37 0.44
CA LEU A 331 3.31 25.37 -0.49
C LEU A 331 2.08 24.61 0.04
N GLY A 332 2.22 23.81 1.08
CA GLY A 332 1.14 22.94 1.56
C GLY A 332 0.88 21.74 0.65
N VAL A 333 1.90 21.22 -0.02
CA VAL A 333 1.83 19.98 -0.82
C VAL A 333 1.59 18.79 0.11
N LYS A 334 0.64 17.94 -0.23
CA LYS A 334 0.36 16.70 0.49
C LYS A 334 1.45 15.67 0.20
N ILE A 335 2.14 15.22 1.25
CA ILE A 335 3.16 14.16 1.16
C ILE A 335 2.57 12.88 1.74
N ALA A 336 2.76 11.75 1.05
CA ALA A 336 2.44 10.42 1.56
C ALA A 336 3.68 9.53 1.51
N ASN A 337 3.78 8.61 2.48
CA ASN A 337 4.87 7.65 2.58
C ASN A 337 4.75 6.58 1.50
N GLY A 338 5.87 6.24 0.85
CA GLY A 338 6.02 5.13 -0.06
C GLY A 338 7.49 4.76 -0.16
N PHE A 339 7.85 3.50 0.15
CA PHE A 339 9.25 3.09 0.27
C PHE A 339 9.83 2.53 -1.03
N ASP A 340 8.96 1.95 -1.89
CA ASP A 340 9.36 1.34 -3.16
C ASP A 340 10.34 0.16 -3.00
N PRO A 341 10.04 -0.86 -2.17
CA PRO A 341 10.90 -2.01 -2.01
C PRO A 341 10.90 -2.83 -3.30
N ALA A 342 12.10 -3.04 -3.86
CA ALA A 342 12.29 -3.74 -5.14
C ALA A 342 12.89 -5.15 -4.98
N SER A 343 13.34 -5.51 -3.77
CA SER A 343 13.95 -6.80 -3.47
C SER A 343 13.41 -7.41 -2.17
N ALA A 344 13.56 -8.73 -2.00
CA ALA A 344 13.01 -9.45 -0.85
C ALA A 344 13.57 -8.96 0.51
N ASP A 345 14.82 -8.51 0.54
CA ASP A 345 15.47 -8.06 1.76
C ASP A 345 15.15 -6.60 2.13
N GLU A 346 14.44 -5.87 1.27
CA GLU A 346 13.93 -4.53 1.57
C GLU A 346 12.55 -4.55 2.23
N HIS A 347 11.76 -5.58 1.99
CA HIS A 347 10.47 -5.75 2.66
C HIS A 347 10.66 -5.88 4.18
N GLY A 348 9.82 -5.19 4.94
CA GLY A 348 9.96 -5.06 6.39
C GLY A 348 10.90 -3.92 6.83
N LYS A 349 11.58 -3.25 5.90
CA LYS A 349 12.39 -2.04 6.15
C LYS A 349 11.67 -0.75 5.72
N ASN A 350 10.37 -0.82 5.46
CA ASN A 350 9.56 0.27 4.93
C ASN A 350 9.58 1.56 5.78
N ALA A 351 9.86 1.45 7.11
CA ALA A 351 10.02 2.61 7.98
C ALA A 351 11.20 3.51 7.59
N ARG A 352 12.14 3.01 6.81
CA ARG A 352 13.28 3.77 6.29
C ARG A 352 12.88 4.98 5.46
N GLU A 353 11.77 4.92 4.73
CA GLU A 353 11.23 6.08 4.02
C GLU A 353 10.82 7.18 5.00
N ILE A 354 10.09 6.84 6.06
CA ILE A 354 9.65 7.79 7.09
C ILE A 354 10.87 8.47 7.73
N ILE A 355 11.89 7.69 8.06
CA ILE A 355 13.13 8.17 8.67
C ILE A 355 13.91 9.05 7.69
N ALA A 356 14.04 8.62 6.43
CA ALA A 356 14.73 9.38 5.39
C ALA A 356 14.06 10.74 5.16
N MET A 357 12.75 10.79 4.99
CA MET A 357 12.00 12.04 4.89
C MET A 357 12.27 12.96 6.09
N SER A 358 12.27 12.40 7.29
CA SER A 358 12.52 13.18 8.52
C SER A 358 13.97 13.71 8.56
N LYS A 359 14.96 12.89 8.23
CA LYS A 359 16.38 13.30 8.17
C LYS A 359 16.66 14.31 7.06
N LEU A 360 15.82 14.33 6.02
CA LEU A 360 15.88 15.31 4.93
C LEU A 360 15.11 16.60 5.23
N GLY A 361 14.47 16.72 6.41
CA GLY A 361 13.89 17.98 6.89
C GLY A 361 12.38 18.01 7.08
N LEU A 362 11.67 16.88 6.87
CA LEU A 362 10.27 16.78 7.25
C LEU A 362 10.18 16.57 8.78
N PRO A 363 9.48 17.39 9.55
CA PRO A 363 9.36 17.18 11.01
C PRO A 363 8.86 15.78 11.33
N PRO A 364 9.31 15.14 12.43
CA PRO A 364 8.94 13.77 12.77
C PRO A 364 7.43 13.52 12.77
N LEU A 365 6.63 14.43 13.33
CA LEU A 365 5.17 14.30 13.30
C LEU A 365 4.60 14.33 11.87
N GLU A 366 5.13 15.19 11.01
CA GLU A 366 4.68 15.28 9.61
C GLU A 366 5.09 14.01 8.83
N ALA A 367 6.28 13.45 9.11
CA ALA A 367 6.71 12.18 8.53
C ALA A 367 5.83 10.99 8.99
N ILE A 368 5.43 10.96 10.27
CA ILE A 368 4.47 9.97 10.78
C ILE A 368 3.10 10.18 10.13
N ARG A 369 2.63 11.42 9.97
CA ARG A 369 1.39 11.70 9.25
C ARG A 369 1.44 11.27 7.78
N ALA A 370 2.57 11.44 7.11
CA ALA A 370 2.78 10.94 5.75
C ALA A 370 2.56 9.42 5.66
N ALA A 371 2.90 8.67 6.71
CA ALA A 371 2.73 7.21 6.79
C ALA A 371 1.43 6.78 7.52
N THR A 372 0.54 7.69 7.86
CA THR A 372 -0.71 7.41 8.56
C THR A 372 -1.87 8.17 7.93
N THR A 373 -2.18 9.38 8.39
CA THR A 373 -3.36 10.15 7.96
C THR A 373 -3.29 10.58 6.50
N SER A 374 -2.15 11.10 6.02
CA SER A 374 -1.98 11.50 4.61
C SER A 374 -2.03 10.30 3.66
N ALA A 375 -1.38 9.19 4.04
CA ALA A 375 -1.43 7.96 3.26
C ALA A 375 -2.85 7.40 3.19
N ALA A 376 -3.59 7.40 4.31
CA ALA A 376 -4.99 6.98 4.34
C ALA A 376 -5.87 7.87 3.44
N GLU A 377 -5.63 9.19 3.40
CA GLU A 377 -6.30 10.12 2.50
C GLU A 377 -5.98 9.83 1.03
N LEU A 378 -4.70 9.60 0.70
CA LEU A 378 -4.29 9.21 -0.65
C LEU A 378 -5.01 7.95 -1.09
N MET A 379 -5.13 6.94 -0.22
CA MET A 379 -5.83 5.69 -0.52
C MET A 379 -7.37 5.83 -0.51
N GLY A 380 -7.93 6.97 -0.07
CA GLY A 380 -9.37 7.14 0.12
C GLY A 380 -9.93 6.30 1.28
N TRP A 381 -9.11 6.00 2.28
CA TRP A 381 -9.43 5.20 3.45
C TRP A 381 -9.38 5.97 4.77
N GLN A 382 -9.32 7.30 4.73
CA GLN A 382 -9.22 8.17 5.91
C GLN A 382 -10.32 7.95 6.95
N ASP A 383 -11.51 7.47 6.52
CA ASP A 383 -12.61 7.13 7.42
C ASP A 383 -12.48 5.72 8.04
N LYS A 384 -11.49 4.95 7.62
CA LYS A 384 -11.30 3.54 7.99
C LYS A 384 -10.05 3.28 8.81
N ILE A 385 -8.93 3.94 8.47
CA ILE A 385 -7.59 3.73 9.03
C ILE A 385 -6.83 5.07 9.15
N GLY A 386 -5.56 5.02 9.56
CA GLY A 386 -4.65 6.18 9.59
C GLY A 386 -4.68 6.98 10.88
N SER A 387 -5.63 6.74 11.78
CA SER A 387 -5.64 7.30 13.15
C SER A 387 -6.36 6.34 14.11
N ILE A 388 -6.07 6.45 15.40
CA ILE A 388 -6.73 5.68 16.46
C ILE A 388 -7.97 6.45 16.91
N GLU A 389 -9.12 6.16 16.27
CA GLU A 389 -10.39 6.83 16.51
C GLU A 389 -11.56 5.83 16.51
N THR A 390 -12.59 6.15 17.29
CA THR A 390 -13.81 5.34 17.34
C THR A 390 -14.42 5.16 15.94
N GLY A 391 -14.77 3.93 15.61
CA GLY A 391 -15.37 3.53 14.33
C GLY A 391 -14.35 3.08 13.28
N LYS A 392 -13.06 3.41 13.44
CA LYS A 392 -11.99 2.94 12.53
C LYS A 392 -11.61 1.49 12.85
N TYR A 393 -10.91 0.86 11.91
CA TYR A 393 -10.33 -0.46 12.15
C TYR A 393 -9.27 -0.40 13.25
N ALA A 394 -9.19 -1.44 14.04
CA ALA A 394 -8.16 -1.59 15.07
C ALA A 394 -6.84 -2.05 14.44
N ASP A 395 -6.28 -1.17 13.62
CA ASP A 395 -4.95 -1.26 13.02
C ASP A 395 -4.01 -0.40 13.87
N ILE A 396 -3.28 -1.03 14.80
CA ILE A 396 -2.52 -0.34 15.85
C ILE A 396 -1.15 -0.97 15.98
N ILE A 397 -0.14 -0.14 16.13
CA ILE A 397 1.22 -0.57 16.43
C ILE A 397 1.70 0.01 17.77
N ALA A 398 2.79 -0.56 18.32
CA ALA A 398 3.47 0.05 19.44
C ALA A 398 4.99 -0.08 19.32
N VAL A 399 5.66 0.98 19.79
CA VAL A 399 7.11 1.08 19.96
C VAL A 399 7.45 1.32 21.44
N SER A 400 8.72 1.14 21.82
CA SER A 400 9.13 1.33 23.22
C SER A 400 9.27 2.77 23.61
N GLY A 401 9.84 3.60 22.73
CA GLY A 401 10.18 5.00 22.97
C GLY A 401 9.13 6.00 22.48
N ASP A 402 9.57 7.25 22.37
CA ASP A 402 8.81 8.35 21.79
C ASP A 402 9.25 8.57 20.32
N PRO A 403 8.44 8.21 19.32
CA PRO A 403 8.82 8.33 17.91
C PRO A 403 8.88 9.79 17.42
N ILE A 404 8.40 10.77 18.20
CA ILE A 404 8.58 12.19 17.90
C ILE A 404 9.99 12.64 18.32
N ALA A 405 10.50 12.14 19.45
CA ALA A 405 11.85 12.42 19.91
C ALA A 405 12.91 11.65 19.11
N ASP A 406 12.63 10.40 18.79
CA ASP A 406 13.47 9.54 17.94
C ASP A 406 12.61 8.78 16.91
N ILE A 407 12.63 9.26 15.70
CA ILE A 407 11.89 8.65 14.58
C ILE A 407 12.40 7.23 14.26
N GLY A 408 13.62 6.86 14.66
CA GLY A 408 14.20 5.53 14.50
C GLY A 408 13.46 4.43 15.27
N GLU A 409 12.66 4.77 16.29
CA GLU A 409 11.79 3.82 16.97
C GLU A 409 10.87 3.06 16.02
N LEU A 410 10.52 3.66 14.87
CA LEU A 410 9.64 3.04 13.86
C LEU A 410 10.29 1.84 13.11
N GLU A 411 11.62 1.67 13.15
CA GLU A 411 12.27 0.43 12.69
C GLU A 411 12.14 -0.71 13.72
N HIS A 412 11.69 -0.41 14.95
CA HIS A 412 11.67 -1.34 16.07
C HIS A 412 10.26 -1.56 16.63
N VAL A 413 9.26 -1.66 15.73
CA VAL A 413 7.88 -1.94 16.13
C VAL A 413 7.81 -3.28 16.86
N LYS A 414 7.32 -3.28 18.10
CA LYS A 414 7.23 -4.47 18.99
C LYS A 414 5.84 -5.06 19.09
N PHE A 415 4.82 -4.31 18.77
CA PHE A 415 3.43 -4.76 18.75
C PHE A 415 2.77 -4.36 17.43
N VAL A 416 2.02 -5.30 16.86
CA VAL A 416 1.21 -5.08 15.67
C VAL A 416 -0.14 -5.72 15.87
N MET A 417 -1.19 -4.94 15.71
CA MET A 417 -2.59 -5.38 15.62
C MET A 417 -3.16 -4.93 14.29
N LYS A 418 -3.86 -5.84 13.60
CA LYS A 418 -4.60 -5.55 12.37
C LYS A 418 -6.00 -6.15 12.48
N ASP A 419 -7.03 -5.37 12.16
CA ASP A 419 -8.43 -5.81 12.27
C ASP A 419 -8.77 -6.36 13.67
N GLY A 420 -8.20 -5.77 14.75
CA GLY A 420 -8.39 -6.24 16.12
C GLY A 420 -7.67 -7.55 16.47
N VAL A 421 -6.91 -8.13 15.54
CA VAL A 421 -6.14 -9.35 15.76
C VAL A 421 -4.68 -9.02 16.03
N VAL A 422 -4.13 -9.54 17.13
CA VAL A 422 -2.70 -9.37 17.47
C VAL A 422 -1.85 -10.24 16.55
N VAL A 423 -1.04 -9.59 15.70
CA VAL A 423 -0.11 -10.23 14.75
C VAL A 423 1.28 -10.42 15.35
N LYS A 424 1.68 -9.48 16.19
CA LYS A 424 2.99 -9.45 16.85
C LYS A 424 2.84 -8.83 18.24
N ASN A 425 3.43 -9.45 19.25
CA ASN A 425 3.57 -8.85 20.57
C ASN A 425 4.89 -9.30 21.21
N GLU A 426 5.82 -8.37 21.33
CA GLU A 426 7.13 -8.57 21.94
C GLU A 426 7.24 -7.81 23.29
N PHE A 427 6.16 -7.16 23.75
CA PHE A 427 6.06 -6.62 25.11
C PHE A 427 5.65 -7.75 26.07
N GLY A 428 6.36 -7.88 27.17
CA GLY A 428 6.05 -8.87 28.21
C GLY A 428 6.51 -10.31 27.92
N ALA A 429 7.26 -10.54 26.86
CA ALA A 429 8.07 -11.76 26.73
C ALA A 429 9.34 -11.57 27.62
N ALA A 430 9.16 -11.55 28.94
CA ALA A 430 10.28 -11.79 29.83
C ALA A 430 10.65 -13.28 29.72
N HIS A 431 11.84 -13.57 29.21
CA HIS A 431 12.47 -14.90 29.21
C HIS A 431 12.85 -15.32 30.62
#